data_327abfd1c93340b04f4dbec953d2eb3b
#
_entry.id   327abfd1c93340b04f4dbec953d2eb3b
#
_cell.length_a   1.000
_cell.length_b   1.000
_cell.length_c   1.000
_cell.angle_alpha   90.00
_cell.angle_beta   90.00
_cell.angle_gamma   90.00
#
_symmetry.space_group_name_H-M   'P 1'
#
loop_
_entity.id
_entity.type
_entity.pdbx_description
1 polymer ?
#
loop_
_entity_poly.entity_id
_entity_poly.type
_entity_poly.pdbx_seq_one_letter_code
_entity_poly.pdbx_strand_id
1 'polypeptide(L)'
;MRPQLFAIDLILVCISCGESALASIARADCTSPPAAHFPNSGAARRNGTDAAPHSKSRKKRYISQNDMLAILDYHNKVRGKVFPPASNMEYMVWDDTLAKTAEDWAHACLWEHGPPHLLRFLGQNLSVRTGRYRSILQLVKPWYDEVKDYSFPYPRDCNPRCPLRCYGPMCTHYTQMVWATSNKVGCAIHTCYNMNVWGAVWKRATYLVCNYSPKGNWIGEAPYKVGVPCSACPPSYGGSCSNNMCFPALKTNYLHWFK
;
A
#
# COMPACT_ATOMS: atom_id res chain seq x y z
N MET A 1 -36.35 33.00 -5.83
CA MET A 1 -34.90 33.03 -5.68
C MET A 1 -34.58 32.64 -4.23
N ARG A 2 -34.09 31.45 -4.01
CA ARG A 2 -33.64 31.00 -2.68
C ARG A 2 -32.10 30.93 -2.71
N PRO A 3 -31.38 31.48 -1.71
CA PRO A 3 -29.94 31.36 -1.63
C PRO A 3 -29.57 29.95 -1.10
N GLN A 4 -28.67 29.29 -1.78
CA GLN A 4 -28.02 28.06 -1.29
C GLN A 4 -26.95 28.45 -0.27
N LEU A 5 -27.08 27.91 0.93
CA LEU A 5 -26.08 27.98 2.00
C LEU A 5 -24.97 26.98 1.67
N PHE A 6 -23.78 27.50 1.40
CA PHE A 6 -22.53 26.70 1.41
C PHE A 6 -22.11 26.54 2.86
N ALA A 7 -22.11 25.30 3.33
CA ALA A 7 -21.51 24.95 4.60
C ALA A 7 -19.96 24.97 4.43
N ILE A 8 -19.32 25.90 5.11
CA ILE A 8 -17.86 25.97 5.24
C ILE A 8 -17.51 25.14 6.47
N ASP A 9 -16.97 23.95 6.27
CA ASP A 9 -16.38 23.17 7.36
C ASP A 9 -15.02 23.76 7.75
N LEU A 10 -15.01 24.45 8.89
CA LEU A 10 -13.80 24.91 9.57
C LEU A 10 -13.09 23.70 10.20
N ILE A 11 -11.94 23.31 9.67
CA ILE A 11 -11.02 22.38 10.34
C ILE A 11 -10.17 23.17 11.33
N LEU A 12 -10.49 23.04 12.62
CA LEU A 12 -9.66 23.51 13.71
C LEU A 12 -8.48 22.53 13.92
N VAL A 13 -7.27 22.99 13.68
CA VAL A 13 -6.04 22.27 14.02
C VAL A 13 -5.60 22.75 15.42
N CYS A 14 -5.71 21.86 16.40
CA CYS A 14 -5.12 22.07 17.72
C CYS A 14 -3.60 21.83 17.67
N ILE A 15 -2.85 22.91 17.93
CA ILE A 15 -1.42 22.88 18.21
C ILE A 15 -1.27 22.72 19.73
N SER A 16 -0.65 21.65 20.18
CA SER A 16 -0.08 21.60 21.54
C SER A 16 1.40 21.23 21.45
N CYS A 17 2.24 22.25 21.71
CA CYS A 17 3.63 22.06 22.12
C CYS A 17 3.63 21.55 23.57
N GLY A 18 4.41 20.51 23.86
CA GLY A 18 4.66 20.01 25.19
C GLY A 18 6.10 19.57 25.31
N GLU A 19 6.77 20.22 26.25
CA GLU A 19 8.18 20.18 26.52
C GLU A 19 8.70 18.84 27.08
N SER A 20 10.02 18.77 27.06
CA SER A 20 10.97 17.79 27.58
C SER A 20 10.70 17.25 28.97
N ALA A 21 10.89 15.95 29.15
CA ALA A 21 11.30 15.40 30.43
C ALA A 21 12.27 14.23 30.22
N LEU A 22 13.51 14.43 30.65
CA LEU A 22 14.54 13.41 30.87
C LEU A 22 14.17 12.61 32.12
N ALA A 23 14.13 11.30 32.05
CA ALA A 23 14.24 10.43 33.21
C ALA A 23 14.76 9.04 32.88
N SER A 24 15.98 8.81 33.32
CA SER A 24 16.52 7.66 34.04
C SER A 24 16.33 6.23 33.54
N ILE A 25 17.46 5.67 33.21
CA ILE A 25 17.80 4.27 32.97
C ILE A 25 17.51 3.40 34.22
N ALA A 26 16.74 2.34 34.04
CA ALA A 26 16.78 1.19 34.93
C ALA A 26 17.04 -0.08 34.12
N ARG A 27 18.18 -0.71 34.38
CA ARG A 27 18.54 -2.06 33.91
C ARG A 27 17.68 -3.07 34.65
N ALA A 28 17.07 -3.99 33.88
CA ALA A 28 16.49 -5.21 34.43
C ALA A 28 17.21 -6.40 33.78
N ASP A 29 17.81 -7.22 34.62
CA ASP A 29 18.51 -8.46 34.30
C ASP A 29 17.53 -9.52 33.74
N CYS A 30 17.90 -10.14 32.60
CA CYS A 30 17.26 -11.34 32.09
C CYS A 30 17.93 -12.57 32.70
N THR A 31 17.25 -13.22 33.63
CA THR A 31 17.58 -14.59 34.08
C THR A 31 16.68 -15.59 33.34
N SER A 32 17.32 -16.53 32.68
CA SER A 32 16.66 -17.63 31.97
C SER A 32 16.14 -18.70 32.95
N PRO A 33 14.97 -19.32 32.71
CA PRO A 33 14.54 -20.51 33.43
C PRO A 33 15.12 -21.80 32.82
N PRO A 34 15.27 -22.90 33.63
CA PRO A 34 15.99 -24.09 33.26
C PRO A 34 15.17 -25.06 32.38
N ALA A 35 15.91 -25.87 31.60
CA ALA A 35 15.42 -26.91 30.72
C ALA A 35 14.72 -28.04 31.48
N ALA A 36 13.52 -28.43 31.02
CA ALA A 36 12.83 -29.62 31.48
C ALA A 36 13.22 -30.84 30.62
N HIS A 37 13.70 -31.89 31.30
CA HIS A 37 13.95 -33.22 30.77
C HIS A 37 12.64 -33.95 30.44
N PHE A 38 12.55 -34.54 29.24
CA PHE A 38 11.55 -35.58 28.90
C PHE A 38 12.24 -36.91 28.65
N PRO A 39 11.70 -38.02 29.17
CA PRO A 39 12.29 -39.34 29.02
C PRO A 39 11.91 -39.98 27.69
N ASN A 40 12.86 -40.76 27.17
CA ASN A 40 12.76 -41.63 26.01
C ASN A 40 11.91 -42.86 26.30
N SER A 41 10.98 -43.24 25.44
CA SER A 41 10.48 -44.62 25.40
C SER A 41 10.02 -45.03 24.00
N GLY A 42 10.67 -46.06 23.46
CA GLY A 42 10.04 -47.17 22.82
C GLY A 42 9.75 -47.13 21.34
N ALA A 43 10.58 -47.81 20.59
CA ALA A 43 10.42 -48.16 19.17
C ALA A 43 9.17 -49.08 18.93
N ALA A 44 8.44 -48.79 17.84
CA ALA A 44 7.66 -49.81 17.12
C ALA A 44 7.68 -49.51 15.61
N ARG A 45 8.38 -50.33 14.85
CA ARG A 45 8.34 -50.39 13.38
C ARG A 45 6.93 -50.82 12.94
N ARG A 46 6.31 -50.06 12.04
CA ARG A 46 5.32 -50.60 11.11
C ARG A 46 5.57 -50.02 9.73
N ASN A 47 5.91 -50.91 8.79
CA ASN A 47 5.87 -50.65 7.37
C ASN A 47 4.44 -50.43 6.94
N GLY A 48 4.17 -49.32 6.26
CA GLY A 48 2.93 -49.02 5.62
C GLY A 48 3.20 -47.93 4.58
N THR A 49 3.34 -48.35 3.32
CA THR A 49 3.38 -47.47 2.15
C THR A 49 2.00 -46.95 1.88
N ASP A 50 1.67 -45.79 2.40
CA ASP A 50 0.55 -44.98 1.93
C ASP A 50 1.04 -43.57 1.66
N ALA A 51 1.20 -43.27 0.37
CA ALA A 51 1.47 -41.94 -0.12
C ALA A 51 0.23 -41.07 0.17
N ALA A 52 0.26 -40.33 1.28
CA ALA A 52 -0.72 -39.32 1.57
C ALA A 52 -0.67 -38.24 0.46
N PRO A 53 -1.82 -37.82 -0.09
CA PRO A 53 -1.85 -36.75 -1.07
C PRO A 53 -1.33 -35.48 -0.40
N HIS A 54 -0.26 -34.90 -0.96
CA HIS A 54 0.25 -33.60 -0.56
C HIS A 54 -0.89 -32.59 -0.70
N SER A 55 -1.62 -32.36 0.36
CA SER A 55 -2.50 -31.22 0.51
C SER A 55 -1.63 -29.97 0.39
N LYS A 56 -1.63 -29.35 -0.79
CA LYS A 56 -1.06 -28.03 -0.99
C LYS A 56 -1.81 -27.10 -0.06
N SER A 57 -1.23 -26.81 1.11
CA SER A 57 -1.75 -25.81 2.04
C SER A 57 -2.01 -24.53 1.23
N ARG A 58 -3.30 -24.22 1.03
CA ARG A 58 -3.71 -22.96 0.41
C ARG A 58 -3.26 -21.87 1.35
N LYS A 59 -2.17 -21.15 1.00
CA LYS A 59 -1.76 -19.97 1.73
C LYS A 59 -2.98 -19.07 1.86
N LYS A 60 -3.38 -18.75 3.08
CA LYS A 60 -4.47 -17.83 3.37
C LYS A 60 -4.14 -16.51 2.69
N ARG A 61 -4.92 -16.10 1.70
CA ARG A 61 -4.71 -14.83 0.98
C ARG A 61 -5.43 -13.72 1.75
N TYR A 62 -4.76 -12.64 1.92
CA TYR A 62 -5.21 -11.43 2.64
C TYR A 62 -6.26 -10.63 1.86
N ILE A 63 -6.40 -10.94 0.57
CA ILE A 63 -7.33 -10.35 -0.37
C ILE A 63 -7.72 -11.41 -1.41
N SER A 64 -8.92 -11.32 -1.99
CA SER A 64 -9.31 -12.25 -3.04
C SER A 64 -8.41 -12.10 -4.27
N GLN A 65 -8.23 -13.19 -5.02
CA GLN A 65 -7.43 -13.13 -6.26
C GLN A 65 -8.02 -12.14 -7.27
N ASN A 66 -9.35 -12.07 -7.36
CA ASN A 66 -10.02 -11.14 -8.26
C ASN A 66 -9.79 -9.69 -7.85
N ASP A 67 -9.84 -9.39 -6.55
CA ASP A 67 -9.55 -8.04 -6.05
C ASP A 67 -8.07 -7.67 -6.26
N MET A 68 -7.14 -8.62 -6.02
CA MET A 68 -5.71 -8.44 -6.29
C MET A 68 -5.47 -8.07 -7.77
N LEU A 69 -6.05 -8.84 -8.70
CA LEU A 69 -5.92 -8.57 -10.13
C LEU A 69 -6.56 -7.22 -10.49
N ALA A 70 -7.74 -6.91 -9.96
CA ALA A 70 -8.42 -5.65 -10.23
C ALA A 70 -7.62 -4.42 -9.74
N ILE A 71 -6.97 -4.52 -8.58
CA ILE A 71 -6.06 -3.47 -8.09
C ILE A 71 -4.88 -3.31 -9.04
N LEU A 72 -4.20 -4.42 -9.36
CA LEU A 72 -2.99 -4.39 -10.18
C LEU A 72 -3.26 -3.88 -11.60
N ASP A 73 -4.32 -4.37 -12.25
CA ASP A 73 -4.73 -3.93 -13.57
C ASP A 73 -5.09 -2.45 -13.57
N TYR A 74 -5.79 -1.98 -12.53
CA TYR A 74 -6.16 -0.58 -12.44
C TYR A 74 -4.94 0.33 -12.31
N HIS A 75 -3.97 -0.05 -11.47
CA HIS A 75 -2.70 0.69 -11.34
C HIS A 75 -1.96 0.75 -12.68
N ASN A 76 -1.76 -0.38 -13.34
CA ASN A 76 -1.04 -0.42 -14.61
C ASN A 76 -1.79 0.32 -15.73
N LYS A 77 -3.12 0.25 -15.75
CA LYS A 77 -3.94 1.05 -16.68
C LYS A 77 -3.75 2.55 -16.50
N VAL A 78 -3.69 3.02 -15.26
CA VAL A 78 -3.46 4.43 -14.93
C VAL A 78 -2.03 4.84 -15.28
N ARG A 79 -1.03 4.03 -14.92
CA ARG A 79 0.39 4.28 -15.17
C ARG A 79 0.71 4.39 -16.66
N GLY A 80 0.11 3.54 -17.49
CA GLY A 80 0.30 3.60 -18.95
C GLY A 80 -0.41 4.76 -19.65
N LYS A 81 -1.18 5.59 -18.91
CA LYS A 81 -1.99 6.68 -19.47
C LYS A 81 -1.72 8.04 -18.83
N VAL A 82 -0.60 8.20 -18.12
CA VAL A 82 -0.24 9.48 -17.52
C VAL A 82 -0.02 10.57 -18.58
N PHE A 83 -0.33 11.81 -18.21
CA PHE A 83 -0.08 12.97 -19.05
C PHE A 83 0.60 14.06 -18.21
N PRO A 84 1.73 14.66 -18.69
CA PRO A 84 2.46 14.33 -19.92
C PRO A 84 3.02 12.90 -19.91
N PRO A 85 3.37 12.31 -21.09
CA PRO A 85 3.82 10.92 -21.15
C PRO A 85 5.11 10.69 -20.35
N ALA A 86 5.19 9.52 -19.70
CA ALA A 86 6.34 9.13 -18.90
C ALA A 86 7.36 8.32 -19.72
N SER A 87 8.65 8.70 -19.67
CA SER A 87 9.74 7.97 -20.35
C SER A 87 10.25 6.76 -19.57
N ASN A 88 10.04 6.73 -18.25
CA ASN A 88 10.62 5.74 -17.32
C ASN A 88 9.59 4.99 -16.48
N MET A 89 8.33 4.98 -16.85
CA MET A 89 7.28 4.33 -16.06
C MET A 89 7.49 2.83 -16.01
N GLU A 90 7.74 2.29 -14.82
CA GLU A 90 7.92 0.86 -14.61
C GLU A 90 6.57 0.15 -14.45
N TYR A 91 6.44 -1.04 -15.05
CA TYR A 91 5.27 -1.90 -14.87
C TYR A 91 5.20 -2.37 -13.42
N MET A 92 4.02 -2.26 -12.82
CA MET A 92 3.79 -2.63 -11.42
C MET A 92 3.42 -4.11 -11.29
N VAL A 93 4.03 -4.80 -10.33
CA VAL A 93 3.75 -6.20 -10.01
C VAL A 93 3.25 -6.34 -8.58
N TRP A 94 2.54 -7.44 -8.32
CA TRP A 94 2.10 -7.76 -6.98
C TRP A 94 3.24 -8.34 -6.14
N ASP A 95 3.25 -7.98 -4.84
CA ASP A 95 4.22 -8.50 -3.87
C ASP A 95 3.50 -9.00 -2.61
N ASP A 96 3.58 -10.30 -2.35
CA ASP A 96 2.91 -10.94 -1.22
C ASP A 96 3.47 -10.48 0.14
N THR A 97 4.75 -10.06 0.20
CA THR A 97 5.35 -9.52 1.43
C THR A 97 4.74 -8.17 1.77
N LEU A 98 4.57 -7.31 0.76
CA LEU A 98 3.88 -6.03 0.95
C LEU A 98 2.41 -6.25 1.35
N ALA A 99 1.74 -7.22 0.74
CA ALA A 99 0.36 -7.57 1.09
C ALA A 99 0.24 -8.04 2.54
N LYS A 100 1.22 -8.82 3.04
CA LYS A 100 1.26 -9.25 4.44
C LYS A 100 1.43 -8.07 5.39
N THR A 101 2.35 -7.15 5.12
CA THR A 101 2.52 -5.93 5.94
C THR A 101 1.30 -5.01 5.90
N ALA A 102 0.61 -4.96 4.76
CA ALA A 102 -0.65 -4.23 4.63
C ALA A 102 -1.77 -4.88 5.46
N GLU A 103 -1.82 -6.22 5.51
CA GLU A 103 -2.79 -6.95 6.34
C GLU A 103 -2.58 -6.66 7.83
N ASP A 104 -1.34 -6.74 8.29
CA ASP A 104 -1.02 -6.50 9.70
C ASP A 104 -1.49 -5.10 10.12
N TRP A 105 -1.34 -4.09 9.25
CA TRP A 105 -1.82 -2.74 9.51
C TRP A 105 -3.35 -2.61 9.37
N ALA A 106 -3.95 -3.24 8.38
CA ALA A 106 -5.40 -3.21 8.18
C ALA A 106 -6.17 -3.81 9.38
N HIS A 107 -5.62 -4.86 10.01
CA HIS A 107 -6.19 -5.48 11.22
C HIS A 107 -6.15 -4.58 12.44
N ALA A 108 -5.23 -3.62 12.50
CA ALA A 108 -5.18 -2.66 13.60
C ALA A 108 -6.38 -1.69 13.59
N CYS A 109 -7.06 -1.54 12.43
CA CYS A 109 -8.21 -0.64 12.26
C CYS A 109 -7.93 0.82 12.67
N LEU A 110 -6.70 1.28 12.46
CA LEU A 110 -6.27 2.64 12.73
C LEU A 110 -6.37 3.49 11.45
N TRP A 111 -7.10 4.61 11.51
CA TRP A 111 -7.20 5.54 10.38
C TRP A 111 -6.00 6.50 10.37
N GLU A 112 -4.83 5.94 10.20
CA GLU A 112 -3.55 6.66 10.10
C GLU A 112 -2.53 5.83 9.31
N HIS A 113 -1.49 6.49 8.80
CA HIS A 113 -0.40 5.79 8.15
C HIS A 113 0.50 5.07 9.15
N GLY A 114 0.93 3.84 8.79
CA GLY A 114 1.84 3.09 9.63
C GLY A 114 2.09 1.65 9.18
N PRO A 115 2.88 0.91 9.95
CA PRO A 115 3.64 1.38 11.11
C PRO A 115 4.86 2.25 10.70
N PRO A 116 5.27 3.24 11.53
CA PRO A 116 6.27 4.25 11.14
C PRO A 116 7.61 3.69 10.68
N HIS A 117 8.06 2.57 11.24
CA HIS A 117 9.34 1.95 10.88
C HIS A 117 9.35 1.41 9.45
N LEU A 118 8.21 0.94 8.92
CA LEU A 118 8.08 0.48 7.53
C LEU A 118 7.99 1.64 6.56
N LEU A 119 7.34 2.74 6.95
CA LEU A 119 7.11 3.89 6.08
C LEU A 119 8.37 4.71 5.78
N ARG A 120 9.49 4.38 6.40
CA ARG A 120 10.82 4.88 5.98
C ARG A 120 11.18 4.38 4.58
N PHE A 121 10.74 3.17 4.22
CA PHE A 121 11.13 2.47 2.99
C PHE A 121 9.95 2.20 2.05
N LEU A 122 8.72 2.21 2.57
CA LEU A 122 7.50 1.88 1.83
C LEU A 122 6.63 3.12 1.64
N GLY A 123 5.99 3.21 0.48
CA GLY A 123 4.83 4.06 0.28
C GLY A 123 3.57 3.37 0.79
N GLN A 124 2.53 4.15 1.08
CA GLN A 124 1.25 3.59 1.54
C GLN A 124 0.08 4.45 1.09
N ASN A 125 -0.97 3.83 0.58
CA ASN A 125 -2.27 4.44 0.37
C ASN A 125 -3.32 3.77 1.25
N LEU A 126 -4.19 4.57 1.83
CA LEU A 126 -5.29 4.14 2.69
C LEU A 126 -6.63 4.54 2.08
N SER A 127 -7.63 3.68 2.20
CA SER A 127 -9.00 4.01 1.84
C SER A 127 -9.98 3.33 2.78
N VAL A 128 -11.05 4.05 3.15
CA VAL A 128 -12.09 3.53 4.04
C VAL A 128 -13.48 3.92 3.51
N ARG A 129 -14.45 3.03 3.68
CA ARG A 129 -15.84 3.33 3.36
C ARG A 129 -16.81 2.61 4.27
N THR A 130 -17.99 3.16 4.40
CA THR A 130 -19.16 2.53 5.03
C THR A 130 -20.10 1.95 3.96
N GLY A 131 -21.10 1.23 4.40
CA GLY A 131 -22.16 0.71 3.54
C GLY A 131 -21.78 -0.59 2.81
N ARG A 132 -22.55 -0.90 1.75
CA ARG A 132 -22.38 -2.17 1.04
C ARG A 132 -21.12 -2.15 0.16
N TYR A 133 -20.20 -3.04 0.45
CA TYR A 133 -19.06 -3.31 -0.41
C TYR A 133 -19.51 -4.09 -1.66
N ARG A 134 -19.16 -3.61 -2.85
CA ARG A 134 -19.49 -4.24 -4.14
C ARG A 134 -18.25 -4.58 -4.97
N SER A 135 -17.19 -3.81 -4.84
CA SER A 135 -15.97 -3.97 -5.62
C SER A 135 -14.83 -3.23 -4.95
N ILE A 136 -13.62 -3.80 -5.06
CA ILE A 136 -12.38 -3.17 -4.57
C ILE A 136 -12.10 -1.82 -5.23
N LEU A 137 -12.53 -1.65 -6.48
CA LEU A 137 -12.34 -0.40 -7.20
C LEU A 137 -13.10 0.77 -6.58
N GLN A 138 -14.11 0.53 -5.75
CA GLN A 138 -14.77 1.60 -4.97
C GLN A 138 -13.85 2.22 -3.92
N LEU A 139 -12.77 1.51 -3.54
CA LEU A 139 -11.75 1.98 -2.59
C LEU A 139 -10.50 2.51 -3.30
N VAL A 140 -10.18 2.00 -4.50
CA VAL A 140 -8.99 2.40 -5.26
C VAL A 140 -9.25 3.62 -6.15
N LYS A 141 -10.44 3.69 -6.76
CA LYS A 141 -10.77 4.77 -7.70
C LYS A 141 -10.67 6.18 -7.08
N PRO A 142 -11.06 6.45 -5.82
CA PRO A 142 -10.86 7.74 -5.19
C PRO A 142 -9.40 8.24 -5.21
N TRP A 143 -8.41 7.33 -5.12
CA TRP A 143 -7.00 7.71 -5.25
C TRP A 143 -6.65 8.21 -6.63
N TYR A 144 -7.22 7.59 -7.68
CA TYR A 144 -7.04 8.06 -9.05
C TYR A 144 -7.77 9.38 -9.31
N ASP A 145 -8.95 9.56 -8.73
CA ASP A 145 -9.79 10.75 -8.97
C ASP A 145 -9.11 12.05 -8.50
N GLU A 146 -8.07 11.96 -7.66
CA GLU A 146 -7.20 13.07 -7.29
C GLU A 146 -6.40 13.64 -8.49
N VAL A 147 -6.34 12.94 -9.63
CA VAL A 147 -5.68 13.42 -10.87
C VAL A 147 -6.23 14.76 -11.34
N LYS A 148 -7.50 15.06 -11.07
CA LYS A 148 -8.15 16.33 -11.43
C LYS A 148 -7.54 17.54 -10.69
N ASP A 149 -6.95 17.29 -9.52
CA ASP A 149 -6.34 18.30 -8.65
C ASP A 149 -4.79 18.31 -8.81
N TYR A 150 -4.25 17.43 -9.67
CA TYR A 150 -2.82 17.29 -9.90
C TYR A 150 -2.37 18.02 -11.18
N SER A 151 -1.33 18.84 -11.06
CA SER A 151 -0.63 19.48 -12.19
C SER A 151 0.84 19.08 -12.20
N PHE A 152 1.28 18.45 -13.31
CA PHE A 152 2.66 18.00 -13.46
C PHE A 152 3.62 19.21 -13.66
N PRO A 153 4.86 19.21 -13.15
CA PRO A 153 5.50 18.19 -12.29
C PRO A 153 5.20 18.39 -10.82
N TYR A 154 4.80 19.57 -10.44
CA TYR A 154 4.48 19.96 -9.07
C TYR A 154 3.08 20.54 -9.03
N PRO A 155 2.18 19.92 -8.33
CA PRO A 155 0.86 20.50 -8.11
C PRO A 155 1.04 21.81 -7.34
N ARG A 156 0.48 22.91 -7.86
CA ARG A 156 0.49 24.19 -7.16
C ARG A 156 -0.20 24.08 -5.80
N ASP A 157 -1.24 23.26 -5.74
CA ASP A 157 -2.12 23.11 -4.60
C ASP A 157 -1.97 21.76 -3.86
N CYS A 158 -1.35 20.77 -4.51
CA CYS A 158 -1.06 19.46 -3.93
C CYS A 158 0.45 19.24 -3.86
N ASN A 159 1.11 20.01 -3.02
CA ASN A 159 2.56 19.96 -2.86
C ASN A 159 2.95 18.75 -2.00
N PRO A 160 3.83 17.83 -2.47
CA PRO A 160 4.36 16.74 -1.63
C PRO A 160 5.16 17.24 -0.41
N ARG A 161 5.50 18.53 -0.34
CA ARG A 161 6.03 19.17 0.87
C ARG A 161 5.00 19.41 1.96
N CYS A 162 3.77 18.91 1.76
CA CYS A 162 2.62 19.24 2.58
C CYS A 162 2.11 18.09 3.45
N PRO A 163 2.76 17.71 4.54
CA PRO A 163 2.02 17.08 5.65
C PRO A 163 1.34 18.10 6.56
N LEU A 164 1.77 19.38 6.57
CA LEU A 164 1.33 20.31 7.63
C LEU A 164 0.73 21.64 7.15
N ARG A 165 0.74 21.98 5.84
CA ARG A 165 0.31 23.29 5.35
C ARG A 165 -0.36 23.26 3.97
N CYS A 166 -1.01 22.16 3.59
CA CYS A 166 -1.78 22.14 2.36
C CYS A 166 -3.15 22.72 2.57
N TYR A 167 -3.39 23.89 2.01
CA TYR A 167 -4.72 24.50 1.91
C TYR A 167 -5.50 24.00 0.70
N GLY A 168 -4.93 23.09 -0.10
CA GLY A 168 -5.53 22.54 -1.31
C GLY A 168 -5.91 21.06 -1.16
N PRO A 169 -6.59 20.51 -2.18
CA PRO A 169 -6.98 19.10 -2.20
C PRO A 169 -5.75 18.18 -2.19
N MET A 170 -5.88 17.03 -1.57
CA MET A 170 -4.83 16.01 -1.54
C MET A 170 -4.71 15.34 -2.92
N CYS A 171 -3.47 15.07 -3.39
CA CYS A 171 -3.22 14.25 -4.57
C CYS A 171 -2.09 13.22 -4.39
N THR A 172 -1.69 13.00 -3.15
CA THR A 172 -0.57 12.11 -2.80
C THR A 172 -0.90 10.63 -2.99
N HIS A 173 -2.17 10.25 -2.99
CA HIS A 173 -2.57 8.89 -3.37
C HIS A 173 -2.39 8.67 -4.87
N TYR A 174 -2.80 9.62 -5.71
CA TYR A 174 -2.60 9.55 -7.15
C TYR A 174 -1.11 9.53 -7.51
N THR A 175 -0.30 10.44 -6.95
CA THR A 175 1.13 10.49 -7.27
C THR A 175 1.87 9.21 -6.84
N GLN A 176 1.48 8.57 -5.73
CA GLN A 176 2.00 7.26 -5.35
C GLN A 176 1.62 6.16 -6.37
N MET A 177 0.38 6.17 -6.90
CA MET A 177 -0.03 5.20 -7.93
C MET A 177 0.80 5.32 -9.20
N VAL A 178 1.18 6.54 -9.59
CA VAL A 178 1.92 6.83 -10.83
C VAL A 178 3.40 7.12 -10.60
N TRP A 179 3.93 6.85 -9.42
CA TRP A 179 5.36 6.97 -9.15
C TRP A 179 6.14 5.93 -9.94
N ALA A 180 6.96 6.38 -10.89
CA ALA A 180 7.57 5.53 -11.91
C ALA A 180 8.34 4.35 -11.33
N THR A 181 9.16 4.61 -10.31
CA THR A 181 10.03 3.61 -9.68
C THR A 181 9.34 2.75 -8.62
N SER A 182 8.12 3.10 -8.18
CA SER A 182 7.30 2.23 -7.33
C SER A 182 6.71 1.11 -8.19
N ASN A 183 7.43 0.02 -8.34
CA ASN A 183 7.10 -1.09 -9.25
C ASN A 183 6.47 -2.30 -8.57
N LYS A 184 6.27 -2.26 -7.25
CA LYS A 184 5.63 -3.32 -6.47
C LYS A 184 4.50 -2.76 -5.62
N VAL A 185 3.40 -3.50 -5.54
CA VAL A 185 2.26 -3.21 -4.67
C VAL A 185 1.76 -4.46 -3.99
N GLY A 186 1.36 -4.34 -2.74
CA GLY A 186 0.67 -5.39 -2.00
C GLY A 186 -0.37 -4.78 -1.10
N CYS A 187 -1.59 -5.31 -1.14
CA CYS A 187 -2.73 -4.74 -0.43
C CYS A 187 -3.45 -5.77 0.42
N ALA A 188 -4.15 -5.27 1.43
CA ALA A 188 -5.10 -6.04 2.24
C ALA A 188 -6.36 -5.25 2.50
N ILE A 189 -7.47 -5.97 2.61
CA ILE A 189 -8.78 -5.43 2.93
C ILE A 189 -9.28 -6.04 4.24
N HIS A 190 -9.78 -5.20 5.15
CA HIS A 190 -10.33 -5.64 6.42
C HIS A 190 -11.67 -4.97 6.72
N THR A 191 -12.54 -5.67 7.45
CA THR A 191 -13.77 -5.07 7.98
C THR A 191 -13.51 -4.68 9.42
N CYS A 192 -13.48 -3.38 9.67
CA CYS A 192 -13.29 -2.80 10.99
C CYS A 192 -14.64 -2.49 11.65
N TYR A 193 -14.70 -2.68 12.96
CA TYR A 193 -15.86 -2.32 13.78
C TYR A 193 -15.48 -1.23 14.76
N ASN A 194 -16.37 -0.24 14.91
CA ASN A 194 -16.15 0.93 15.77
C ASN A 194 -14.83 1.67 15.47
N MET A 195 -14.50 1.78 14.19
CA MET A 195 -13.28 2.46 13.73
C MET A 195 -13.45 3.98 13.89
N ASN A 196 -12.47 4.65 14.51
CA ASN A 196 -12.45 6.10 14.56
C ASN A 196 -11.90 6.64 13.22
N VAL A 197 -12.72 7.38 12.51
CA VAL A 197 -12.37 8.02 11.23
C VAL A 197 -12.63 9.52 11.37
N TRP A 198 -11.57 10.33 11.42
CA TRP A 198 -11.62 11.78 11.62
C TRP A 198 -12.48 12.22 12.83
N GLY A 199 -12.34 11.50 13.96
CA GLY A 199 -13.08 11.81 15.19
C GLY A 199 -14.49 11.22 15.26
N ALA A 200 -15.01 10.64 14.18
CA ALA A 200 -16.29 9.95 14.17
C ALA A 200 -16.12 8.43 14.28
N VAL A 201 -16.91 7.78 15.12
CA VAL A 201 -16.89 6.31 15.24
C VAL A 201 -17.78 5.68 14.18
N TRP A 202 -17.17 4.95 13.24
CA TRP A 202 -17.87 4.21 12.22
C TRP A 202 -18.14 2.79 12.70
N LYS A 203 -19.40 2.43 12.92
CA LYS A 203 -19.80 1.12 13.47
C LYS A 203 -19.28 -0.05 12.66
N ARG A 204 -19.25 0.09 11.33
CA ARG A 204 -18.71 -0.89 10.40
C ARG A 204 -18.08 -0.18 9.21
N ALA A 205 -16.79 -0.40 9.00
CA ALA A 205 -16.02 0.19 7.90
C ALA A 205 -15.30 -0.91 7.11
N THR A 206 -15.26 -0.78 5.79
CA THR A 206 -14.37 -1.56 4.94
C THR A 206 -13.11 -0.73 4.74
N TYR A 207 -11.97 -1.25 5.19
CA TYR A 207 -10.67 -0.59 5.21
C TYR A 207 -9.71 -1.29 4.24
N LEU A 208 -9.11 -0.53 3.33
CA LEU A 208 -8.10 -0.97 2.38
C LEU A 208 -6.78 -0.29 2.71
N VAL A 209 -5.73 -1.10 2.82
CA VAL A 209 -4.34 -0.66 2.95
C VAL A 209 -3.56 -1.20 1.77
N CYS A 210 -2.83 -0.35 1.04
CA CYS A 210 -1.89 -0.76 -0.01
C CYS A 210 -0.51 -0.20 0.31
N ASN A 211 0.49 -1.08 0.37
CA ASN A 211 1.89 -0.73 0.53
C ASN A 211 2.62 -0.83 -0.82
N TYR A 212 3.56 0.09 -1.05
CA TYR A 212 4.30 0.21 -2.31
C TYR A 212 5.81 0.13 -2.05
N SER A 213 6.53 -0.48 -2.98
CA SER A 213 8.00 -0.55 -2.94
C SER A 213 8.58 -0.39 -4.35
N PRO A 214 9.67 0.37 -4.50
CA PRO A 214 10.22 1.35 -3.56
C PRO A 214 9.21 2.44 -3.19
N LYS A 215 9.48 3.16 -2.09
CA LYS A 215 8.67 4.31 -1.67
C LYS A 215 8.64 5.39 -2.76
N GLY A 216 7.47 5.94 -3.03
CA GLY A 216 7.28 7.14 -3.83
C GLY A 216 7.10 8.40 -3.00
N ASN A 217 6.55 9.43 -3.62
CA ASN A 217 6.22 10.72 -2.99
C ASN A 217 7.41 11.39 -2.29
N TRP A 218 8.60 11.32 -2.92
CA TRP A 218 9.77 12.02 -2.41
C TRP A 218 9.58 13.54 -2.55
N ILE A 219 9.82 14.25 -1.47
CA ILE A 219 9.66 15.71 -1.43
C ILE A 219 10.58 16.38 -2.43
N GLY A 220 9.99 17.18 -3.33
CA GLY A 220 10.71 17.90 -4.36
C GLY A 220 10.98 17.11 -5.64
N GLU A 221 10.53 15.86 -5.72
CA GLU A 221 10.66 15.03 -6.92
C GLU A 221 9.34 14.91 -7.68
N ALA A 222 9.43 14.82 -9.01
CA ALA A 222 8.30 14.49 -9.86
C ALA A 222 8.04 12.98 -9.85
N PRO A 223 6.78 12.52 -10.01
CA PRO A 223 6.46 11.11 -9.95
C PRO A 223 7.08 10.28 -11.08
N TYR A 224 7.43 10.91 -12.20
CA TYR A 224 8.09 10.27 -13.35
C TYR A 224 8.85 11.28 -14.20
N LYS A 225 9.70 10.80 -15.12
CA LYS A 225 10.37 11.62 -16.12
C LYS A 225 9.51 11.76 -17.36
N VAL A 226 9.30 12.98 -17.85
CA VAL A 226 8.57 13.23 -19.10
C VAL A 226 9.42 12.82 -20.30
N GLY A 227 8.77 12.24 -21.29
CA GLY A 227 9.41 11.89 -22.57
C GLY A 227 8.67 10.80 -23.30
N VAL A 228 9.27 10.37 -24.41
CA VAL A 228 8.72 9.24 -25.20
C VAL A 228 8.62 8.00 -24.29
N PRO A 229 7.48 7.32 -24.26
CA PRO A 229 7.31 6.14 -23.42
C PRO A 229 8.43 5.12 -23.61
N CYS A 230 8.94 4.59 -22.50
CA CYS A 230 10.02 3.60 -22.44
C CYS A 230 11.41 4.10 -22.92
N SER A 231 11.59 5.38 -23.26
CA SER A 231 12.88 5.88 -23.73
C SER A 231 13.93 6.00 -22.62
N ALA A 232 13.54 5.92 -21.35
CA ALA A 232 14.40 5.96 -20.17
C ALA A 232 14.13 4.80 -19.18
N CYS A 233 13.85 3.61 -19.70
CA CYS A 233 13.70 2.42 -18.87
C CYS A 233 15.01 2.08 -18.15
N PRO A 234 14.95 1.57 -16.90
CA PRO A 234 16.13 1.08 -16.21
C PRO A 234 16.85 0.00 -17.03
N PRO A 235 18.20 0.01 -17.13
CA PRO A 235 18.94 -1.00 -17.88
C PRO A 235 18.65 -2.44 -17.43
N SER A 236 18.35 -2.63 -16.14
CA SER A 236 17.97 -3.92 -15.56
C SER A 236 16.69 -4.52 -16.13
N TYR A 237 15.86 -3.73 -16.82
CA TYR A 237 14.61 -4.18 -17.44
C TYR A 237 14.80 -4.75 -18.86
N GLY A 238 16.01 -4.65 -19.42
CA GLY A 238 16.32 -5.23 -20.73
C GLY A 238 15.63 -4.58 -21.91
N GLY A 239 15.09 -3.36 -21.74
CA GLY A 239 14.55 -2.55 -22.82
C GLY A 239 13.15 -2.93 -23.33
N SER A 240 12.47 -3.90 -22.71
CA SER A 240 11.09 -4.26 -23.09
C SER A 240 10.10 -3.16 -22.74
N CYS A 241 9.20 -2.83 -23.68
CA CYS A 241 8.15 -1.82 -23.53
C CYS A 241 6.78 -2.42 -23.81
N SER A 242 5.85 -2.25 -22.90
CA SER A 242 4.47 -2.71 -23.07
C SER A 242 3.50 -1.69 -22.45
N ASN A 243 2.48 -1.29 -23.21
CA ASN A 243 1.47 -0.34 -22.76
C ASN A 243 2.07 0.95 -22.15
N ASN A 244 3.08 1.53 -22.82
CA ASN A 244 3.82 2.73 -22.38
C ASN A 244 4.60 2.56 -21.07
N MET A 245 4.88 1.33 -20.67
CA MET A 245 5.63 1.02 -19.44
C MET A 245 6.84 0.15 -19.74
N CYS A 246 7.90 0.41 -18.98
CA CYS A 246 9.09 -0.42 -18.93
C CYS A 246 8.73 -1.77 -18.30
N PHE A 247 8.91 -2.84 -19.06
CA PHE A 247 8.59 -4.18 -18.60
C PHE A 247 9.90 -4.95 -18.33
N PRO A 248 10.06 -5.62 -17.16
CA PRO A 248 11.25 -6.38 -16.90
C PRO A 248 11.38 -7.51 -17.94
N ALA A 249 12.56 -7.65 -18.55
CA ALA A 249 12.83 -8.80 -19.43
C ALA A 249 12.53 -10.09 -18.65
N LEU A 250 11.67 -10.92 -19.19
CA LEU A 250 11.19 -12.14 -18.55
C LEU A 250 12.40 -13.06 -18.27
N LYS A 251 12.96 -12.97 -17.08
CA LYS A 251 13.58 -14.15 -16.48
C LYS A 251 12.41 -15.10 -16.19
N THR A 252 12.43 -16.26 -16.82
CA THR A 252 11.38 -17.28 -17.00
C THR A 252 10.43 -17.61 -15.84
N ASN A 253 10.54 -16.96 -14.70
CA ASN A 253 9.77 -17.27 -13.49
C ASN A 253 8.51 -16.41 -13.26
N TYR A 254 8.26 -15.37 -14.06
CA TYR A 254 7.07 -14.53 -13.88
C TYR A 254 5.81 -15.09 -14.56
N LEU A 255 5.96 -16.09 -15.46
CA LEU A 255 4.81 -16.74 -16.13
C LEU A 255 3.96 -17.62 -15.19
N HIS A 256 4.40 -17.90 -13.98
CA HIS A 256 3.59 -18.67 -13.01
C HIS A 256 2.34 -17.94 -12.52
N TRP A 257 2.20 -16.66 -12.76
CA TRP A 257 1.07 -15.86 -12.29
C TRP A 257 -0.08 -15.77 -13.31
N PHE A 258 0.16 -16.19 -14.56
CA PHE A 258 -0.81 -16.11 -15.67
C PHE A 258 -1.36 -17.48 -16.13
N LYS A 259 -1.10 -18.54 -15.35
CA LYS A 259 -1.68 -19.87 -15.60
C LYS A 259 -2.78 -20.22 -14.62
#